data_67954b442c2aa90757a66db35823e901
#
_entry.id   67954b442c2aa90757a66db35823e901
#
_cell.length_a   1.000
_cell.length_b   1.000
_cell.length_c   1.000
_cell.angle_alpha   90.00
_cell.angle_beta   90.00
_cell.angle_gamma   90.00
#
_symmetry.space_group_name_H-M   'P 1'
#
loop_
_entity.id
_entity.type
_entity.pdbx_description
1 polymer ?
#
loop_
_entity_poly.entity_id
_entity_poly.type
_entity_poly.pdbx_seq_one_letter_code
_entity_poly.pdbx_strand_id
1 'polypeptide(L)'
;MNLLFDQLFTSNQGSKIFLSFSDKNNELTYDEFLNEIKCTASRLKTLGLEKGDSLVLQIEKSHHVFTIYGACVQLGIIFIPLNTNYTAVEVEYFIKDSECGSFITTTKMLKDLVSQDKKVSCKIETIDADYTGSFFSDFYENEPLEIIEKQNEDDIAAILYTSGTTGRSKGAMLSQKNLLSNALTLSDSWGFTASDVLLHALPIYHTHGLFVATNIALASGSQIRFLRKFDEDDIIANLPYSTVMMGVPTFYTRLLANRKFNKEITKNMRLFISGSAPLLKETHEKFQYLTGHKILERYGMTETNMITSNPYNGERKAGTVGLALEDVKVRVVALEGEKEVSKNGGIGVVEVRGPNVFKGYWKQSGKTKSEFRDDGYFITGDMGFLDKDSYLTIVGRNKDLIITGGLNVYPKEIETVIDTDSKVEESAVIGVSHPDFGEGIVAIIVEKKGHKIDHKVLHATLQKNLATFKLPKKIHIIKELPRNTMGKVQKNVLRDMYEDEFRKINK
;
A
#
# COMPACT_ATOMS: atom_id res chain seq x y z
N MET A 1 0.38 -15.90 -25.80
CA MET A 1 -0.21 -16.27 -24.50
C MET A 1 -0.26 -14.98 -23.69
N ASN A 2 -1.28 -14.76 -22.93
CA ASN A 2 -1.35 -13.64 -21.97
C ASN A 2 -1.39 -14.23 -20.57
N LEU A 3 -0.20 -14.51 -20.02
CA LEU A 3 -0.05 -15.33 -18.83
C LEU A 3 -0.80 -14.77 -17.62
N LEU A 4 -0.78 -13.44 -17.42
CA LEU A 4 -1.50 -12.80 -16.32
C LEU A 4 -3.02 -12.96 -16.48
N PHE A 5 -3.55 -12.77 -17.69
CA PHE A 5 -4.98 -12.95 -17.96
C PHE A 5 -5.39 -14.41 -17.80
N ASP A 6 -4.62 -15.31 -18.41
CA ASP A 6 -4.91 -16.75 -18.39
C ASP A 6 -4.92 -17.31 -16.96
N GLN A 7 -4.03 -16.85 -16.09
CA GLN A 7 -3.93 -17.36 -14.70
C GLN A 7 -4.91 -16.70 -13.72
N LEU A 8 -5.24 -15.42 -13.91
CA LEU A 8 -6.08 -14.70 -12.95
C LEU A 8 -7.57 -14.65 -13.36
N PHE A 9 -7.88 -14.52 -14.65
CA PHE A 9 -9.22 -14.21 -15.08
C PHE A 9 -9.93 -15.36 -15.77
N THR A 10 -9.20 -16.37 -16.29
CA THR A 10 -9.78 -17.55 -16.92
C THR A 10 -9.72 -18.80 -16.04
N SER A 11 -9.27 -18.68 -14.78
CA SER A 11 -9.31 -19.78 -13.84
C SER A 11 -10.76 -20.27 -13.69
N ASN A 12 -11.00 -21.52 -14.04
CA ASN A 12 -12.32 -22.10 -14.28
C ASN A 12 -13.10 -22.32 -12.98
N GLN A 13 -13.61 -21.24 -12.37
CA GLN A 13 -14.45 -21.29 -11.18
C GLN A 13 -15.97 -21.26 -11.51
N GLY A 14 -16.32 -20.98 -12.78
CA GLY A 14 -17.67 -21.07 -13.31
C GLY A 14 -18.70 -20.24 -12.55
N SER A 15 -19.77 -20.86 -12.15
CA SER A 15 -20.90 -20.24 -11.42
C SER A 15 -20.62 -19.94 -9.95
N LYS A 16 -19.36 -20.11 -9.49
CA LYS A 16 -18.98 -19.74 -8.13
C LYS A 16 -18.99 -18.22 -7.96
N ILE A 17 -19.45 -17.76 -6.79
CA ILE A 17 -19.48 -16.33 -6.47
C ILE A 17 -18.05 -15.80 -6.35
N PHE A 18 -17.72 -14.78 -7.15
CA PHE A 18 -16.50 -13.99 -7.04
C PHE A 18 -16.68 -12.80 -6.11
N LEU A 19 -17.72 -11.99 -6.34
CA LEU A 19 -18.02 -10.81 -5.52
C LEU A 19 -19.38 -10.94 -4.84
N SER A 20 -19.45 -10.60 -3.55
CA SER A 20 -20.68 -10.31 -2.83
C SER A 20 -20.63 -8.92 -2.24
N PHE A 21 -21.71 -8.16 -2.39
CA PHE A 21 -21.79 -6.77 -1.95
C PHE A 21 -22.56 -6.68 -0.64
N SER A 22 -22.00 -5.94 0.34
CA SER A 22 -22.62 -5.79 1.67
C SER A 22 -23.87 -4.91 1.67
N ASP A 23 -23.96 -3.99 0.72
CA ASP A 23 -25.03 -2.98 0.62
C ASP A 23 -26.21 -3.41 -0.27
N LYS A 24 -26.05 -4.52 -0.97
CA LYS A 24 -27.05 -5.08 -1.89
C LYS A 24 -26.97 -6.61 -1.79
N ASN A 25 -28.10 -7.28 -1.80
CA ASN A 25 -28.16 -8.76 -1.96
C ASN A 25 -27.75 -9.18 -3.39
N ASN A 26 -26.76 -8.50 -3.96
CA ASN A 26 -26.25 -8.77 -5.28
C ASN A 26 -24.93 -9.52 -5.16
N GLU A 27 -24.78 -10.50 -6.00
CA GLU A 27 -23.58 -11.31 -6.14
C GLU A 27 -23.18 -11.33 -7.61
N LEU A 28 -21.90 -11.51 -7.87
CA LEU A 28 -21.34 -11.65 -9.19
C LEU A 28 -20.51 -12.92 -9.22
N THR A 29 -20.87 -13.86 -10.08
CA THR A 29 -20.12 -15.10 -10.29
C THR A 29 -18.85 -14.85 -11.10
N TYR A 30 -17.94 -15.82 -11.12
CA TYR A 30 -16.73 -15.75 -11.95
C TYR A 30 -17.06 -15.67 -13.45
N ASP A 31 -18.09 -16.41 -13.91
CA ASP A 31 -18.52 -16.37 -15.31
C ASP A 31 -19.12 -15.00 -15.69
N GLU A 32 -19.96 -14.44 -14.83
CA GLU A 32 -20.52 -13.10 -15.04
C GLU A 32 -19.42 -12.04 -15.02
N PHE A 33 -18.48 -12.14 -14.08
CA PHE A 33 -17.33 -11.23 -14.00
C PHE A 33 -16.47 -11.29 -15.26
N LEU A 34 -16.16 -12.50 -15.77
CA LEU A 34 -15.42 -12.67 -17.02
C LEU A 34 -16.19 -12.09 -18.22
N ASN A 35 -17.50 -12.29 -18.26
CA ASN A 35 -18.35 -11.70 -19.30
C ASN A 35 -18.34 -10.17 -19.24
N GLU A 36 -18.44 -9.58 -18.06
CA GLU A 36 -18.31 -8.12 -17.88
C GLU A 36 -16.93 -7.60 -18.31
N ILE A 37 -15.84 -8.33 -18.05
CA ILE A 37 -14.51 -8.01 -18.55
C ILE A 37 -14.50 -7.96 -20.09
N LYS A 38 -15.06 -8.96 -20.75
CA LYS A 38 -15.13 -9.04 -22.22
C LYS A 38 -15.96 -7.91 -22.82
N CYS A 39 -17.10 -7.56 -22.22
CA CYS A 39 -17.90 -6.40 -22.63
C CYS A 39 -17.13 -5.09 -22.43
N THR A 40 -16.44 -4.97 -21.29
CA THR A 40 -15.56 -3.82 -21.02
C THR A 40 -14.42 -3.73 -22.04
N ALA A 41 -13.80 -4.85 -22.41
CA ALA A 41 -12.76 -4.90 -23.44
C ALA A 41 -13.29 -4.44 -24.80
N SER A 42 -14.51 -4.86 -25.19
CA SER A 42 -15.19 -4.37 -26.39
C SER A 42 -15.35 -2.83 -26.34
N ARG A 43 -15.82 -2.30 -25.20
CA ARG A 43 -15.97 -0.84 -25.00
C ARG A 43 -14.62 -0.11 -25.10
N LEU A 44 -13.54 -0.64 -24.52
CA LEU A 44 -12.21 -0.02 -24.63
C LEU A 44 -11.71 0.01 -26.09
N LYS A 45 -12.00 -1.03 -26.88
CA LYS A 45 -11.72 -1.04 -28.33
C LYS A 45 -12.51 0.04 -29.08
N THR A 46 -13.79 0.28 -28.75
CA THR A 46 -14.58 1.38 -29.38
C THR A 46 -14.04 2.76 -29.02
N LEU A 47 -13.37 2.90 -27.88
CA LEU A 47 -12.64 4.10 -27.53
C LEU A 47 -11.33 4.28 -28.32
N GLY A 48 -10.94 3.26 -29.11
CA GLY A 48 -9.75 3.30 -29.97
C GLY A 48 -8.47 2.89 -29.23
N LEU A 49 -8.58 2.25 -28.06
CA LEU A 49 -7.41 1.78 -27.32
C LEU A 49 -6.86 0.47 -27.92
N GLU A 50 -5.55 0.41 -28.01
CA GLU A 50 -4.83 -0.75 -28.52
C GLU A 50 -3.76 -1.20 -27.52
N LYS A 51 -3.13 -2.35 -27.79
CA LYS A 51 -2.01 -2.86 -27.00
C LYS A 51 -0.90 -1.82 -26.87
N GLY A 52 -0.47 -1.57 -25.64
CA GLY A 52 0.59 -0.62 -25.32
C GLY A 52 0.08 0.79 -24.98
N ASP A 53 -1.16 1.11 -25.32
CA ASP A 53 -1.77 2.36 -24.88
C ASP A 53 -1.98 2.37 -23.35
N SER A 54 -2.08 3.56 -22.77
CA SER A 54 -2.36 3.71 -21.36
C SER A 54 -3.80 4.17 -21.11
N LEU A 55 -4.44 3.59 -20.09
CA LEU A 55 -5.73 4.00 -19.57
C LEU A 55 -5.58 4.49 -18.14
N VAL A 56 -5.91 5.77 -17.93
CA VAL A 56 -5.96 6.36 -16.59
C VAL A 56 -7.37 6.21 -16.03
N LEU A 57 -7.46 5.75 -14.78
CA LEU A 57 -8.74 5.53 -14.10
C LEU A 57 -8.76 6.27 -12.75
N GLN A 58 -9.78 7.13 -12.56
CA GLN A 58 -10.05 7.81 -11.28
C GLN A 58 -11.54 7.79 -10.99
N ILE A 59 -12.04 6.70 -10.45
CA ILE A 59 -13.45 6.53 -10.09
C ILE A 59 -13.57 6.05 -8.63
N GLU A 60 -14.76 6.20 -8.06
CA GLU A 60 -15.08 5.64 -6.75
C GLU A 60 -14.90 4.12 -6.74
N LYS A 61 -14.58 3.57 -5.55
CA LYS A 61 -14.39 2.14 -5.38
C LYS A 61 -15.66 1.37 -5.78
N SER A 62 -15.58 0.64 -6.88
CA SER A 62 -16.64 -0.21 -7.43
C SER A 62 -16.05 -1.46 -8.10
N HIS A 63 -16.87 -2.47 -8.41
CA HIS A 63 -16.41 -3.64 -9.14
C HIS A 63 -15.96 -3.30 -10.57
N HIS A 64 -16.43 -2.19 -11.14
CA HIS A 64 -15.98 -1.74 -12.46
C HIS A 64 -14.48 -1.44 -12.53
N VAL A 65 -13.82 -1.12 -11.40
CA VAL A 65 -12.35 -1.02 -11.37
C VAL A 65 -11.71 -2.37 -11.69
N PHE A 66 -12.30 -3.47 -11.20
CA PHE A 66 -11.78 -4.82 -11.46
C PHE A 66 -12.08 -5.27 -12.89
N THR A 67 -13.28 -4.97 -13.44
CA THR A 67 -13.61 -5.29 -14.84
C THR A 67 -12.76 -4.50 -15.82
N ILE A 68 -12.51 -3.20 -15.55
CA ILE A 68 -11.63 -2.37 -16.38
C ILE A 68 -10.17 -2.86 -16.29
N TYR A 69 -9.68 -3.21 -15.09
CA TYR A 69 -8.36 -3.81 -14.93
C TYR A 69 -8.25 -5.12 -15.73
N GLY A 70 -9.22 -6.03 -15.61
CA GLY A 70 -9.24 -7.28 -16.37
C GLY A 70 -9.26 -7.04 -17.88
N ALA A 71 -10.06 -6.09 -18.35
CA ALA A 71 -10.12 -5.70 -19.77
C ALA A 71 -8.80 -5.11 -20.29
N CYS A 72 -8.13 -4.28 -19.46
CA CYS A 72 -6.80 -3.77 -19.77
C CYS A 72 -5.79 -4.92 -19.90
N VAL A 73 -5.80 -5.88 -18.96
CA VAL A 73 -4.92 -7.06 -19.04
C VAL A 73 -5.26 -7.91 -20.27
N GLN A 74 -6.55 -8.13 -20.61
CA GLN A 74 -6.99 -8.85 -21.79
C GLN A 74 -6.42 -8.24 -23.07
N LEU A 75 -6.43 -6.91 -23.17
CA LEU A 75 -6.05 -6.16 -24.38
C LEU A 75 -4.58 -5.71 -24.37
N GLY A 76 -3.83 -5.92 -23.29
CA GLY A 76 -2.47 -5.40 -23.16
C GLY A 76 -2.38 -3.88 -23.05
N ILE A 77 -3.43 -3.25 -22.51
CA ILE A 77 -3.47 -1.83 -22.18
C ILE A 77 -2.84 -1.60 -20.81
N ILE A 78 -2.02 -0.57 -20.68
CA ILE A 78 -1.34 -0.22 -19.42
C ILE A 78 -2.37 0.44 -18.48
N PHE A 79 -2.69 -0.23 -17.37
CA PHE A 79 -3.67 0.24 -16.40
C PHE A 79 -3.06 1.21 -15.39
N ILE A 80 -3.64 2.40 -15.23
CA ILE A 80 -3.13 3.47 -14.36
C ILE A 80 -4.23 3.96 -13.40
N PRO A 81 -4.42 3.30 -12.24
CA PRO A 81 -5.39 3.71 -11.25
C PRO A 81 -4.89 4.91 -10.45
N LEU A 82 -5.73 5.93 -10.29
CA LEU A 82 -5.44 7.12 -9.51
C LEU A 82 -6.29 7.19 -8.25
N ASN A 83 -5.73 7.80 -7.21
CA ASN A 83 -6.46 8.13 -6.00
C ASN A 83 -7.58 9.14 -6.30
N THR A 84 -8.79 8.85 -5.82
CA THR A 84 -9.97 9.71 -6.01
C THR A 84 -9.83 11.09 -5.36
N ASN A 85 -8.90 11.26 -4.42
CA ASN A 85 -8.63 12.54 -3.77
C ASN A 85 -7.64 13.45 -4.54
N TYR A 86 -7.06 12.97 -5.65
CA TYR A 86 -6.21 13.84 -6.46
C TYR A 86 -7.02 14.98 -7.09
N THR A 87 -6.43 16.16 -7.06
CA THR A 87 -6.99 17.38 -7.62
C THR A 87 -6.90 17.40 -9.15
N ALA A 88 -7.67 18.29 -9.81
CA ALA A 88 -7.61 18.46 -11.25
C ALA A 88 -6.19 18.79 -11.76
N VAL A 89 -5.39 19.53 -10.96
CA VAL A 89 -3.99 19.87 -11.29
C VAL A 89 -3.10 18.61 -11.29
N GLU A 90 -3.26 17.74 -10.30
CA GLU A 90 -2.50 16.49 -10.22
C GLU A 90 -2.93 15.52 -11.32
N VAL A 91 -4.22 15.43 -11.59
CA VAL A 91 -4.79 14.58 -12.66
C VAL A 91 -4.26 15.01 -14.03
N GLU A 92 -4.25 16.33 -14.34
CA GLU A 92 -3.65 16.85 -15.58
C GLU A 92 -2.19 16.41 -15.73
N TYR A 93 -1.41 16.45 -14.63
CA TYR A 93 -0.03 15.97 -14.64
C TYR A 93 0.06 14.48 -14.99
N PHE A 94 -0.75 13.62 -14.35
CA PHE A 94 -0.71 12.18 -14.59
C PHE A 94 -1.13 11.81 -16.02
N ILE A 95 -2.15 12.45 -16.55
CA ILE A 95 -2.62 12.26 -17.94
C ILE A 95 -1.50 12.61 -18.94
N LYS A 96 -0.83 13.74 -18.71
CA LYS A 96 0.27 14.19 -19.58
C LYS A 96 1.51 13.30 -19.46
N ASP A 97 1.91 12.95 -18.23
CA ASP A 97 3.11 12.16 -17.96
C ASP A 97 2.97 10.74 -18.52
N SER A 98 1.80 10.13 -18.33
CA SER A 98 1.50 8.77 -18.81
C SER A 98 1.22 8.66 -20.31
N GLU A 99 1.13 9.79 -21.04
CA GLU A 99 0.71 9.78 -22.45
C GLU A 99 -0.64 9.08 -22.63
N CYS A 100 -1.60 9.42 -21.78
CA CYS A 100 -2.87 8.77 -21.64
C CYS A 100 -3.64 8.64 -22.95
N GLY A 101 -4.00 7.43 -23.37
CA GLY A 101 -4.87 7.18 -24.53
C GLY A 101 -6.34 7.44 -24.22
N SER A 102 -6.80 7.08 -23.00
CA SER A 102 -8.15 7.38 -22.51
C SER A 102 -8.17 7.58 -21.00
N PHE A 103 -9.01 8.49 -20.53
CA PHE A 103 -9.22 8.80 -19.11
C PHE A 103 -10.66 8.50 -18.71
N ILE A 104 -10.85 7.58 -17.76
CA ILE A 104 -12.15 7.29 -17.18
C ILE A 104 -12.20 7.89 -15.76
N THR A 105 -13.17 8.77 -15.53
CA THR A 105 -13.26 9.52 -14.27
C THR A 105 -14.72 9.74 -13.84
N THR A 106 -14.96 10.57 -12.82
CA THR A 106 -16.29 10.97 -12.39
C THR A 106 -16.76 12.23 -13.12
N THR A 107 -18.07 12.40 -13.26
CA THR A 107 -18.66 13.64 -13.80
C THR A 107 -18.19 14.88 -13.00
N LYS A 108 -17.97 14.74 -11.70
CA LYS A 108 -17.43 15.82 -10.85
C LYS A 108 -16.02 16.22 -11.29
N MET A 109 -15.11 15.26 -11.41
CA MET A 109 -13.72 15.55 -11.81
C MET A 109 -13.66 16.15 -13.23
N LEU A 110 -14.49 15.66 -14.15
CA LEU A 110 -14.60 16.24 -15.49
C LEU A 110 -14.99 17.74 -15.42
N LYS A 111 -15.98 18.08 -14.59
CA LYS A 111 -16.37 19.49 -14.36
C LYS A 111 -15.23 20.30 -13.73
N ASP A 112 -14.49 19.74 -12.78
CA ASP A 112 -13.35 20.39 -12.14
C ASP A 112 -12.22 20.66 -13.15
N LEU A 113 -11.92 19.73 -14.06
CA LEU A 113 -10.95 19.94 -15.14
C LEU A 113 -11.36 21.07 -16.09
N VAL A 114 -12.62 21.07 -16.52
CA VAL A 114 -13.16 22.11 -17.42
C VAL A 114 -13.16 23.47 -16.73
N SER A 115 -13.64 23.57 -15.50
CA SER A 115 -13.74 24.85 -14.77
C SER A 115 -12.38 25.47 -14.45
N GLN A 116 -11.31 24.66 -14.37
CA GLN A 116 -9.95 25.10 -14.12
C GLN A 116 -9.11 25.21 -15.43
N ASP A 117 -9.76 25.17 -16.60
CA ASP A 117 -9.11 25.22 -17.92
C ASP A 117 -7.94 24.26 -18.09
N LYS A 118 -8.13 23.02 -17.59
CA LYS A 118 -7.12 21.96 -17.70
C LYS A 118 -7.13 21.33 -19.09
N LYS A 119 -5.94 21.19 -19.67
CA LYS A 119 -5.78 20.62 -21.00
C LYS A 119 -5.59 19.11 -20.90
N VAL A 120 -6.60 18.37 -21.32
CA VAL A 120 -6.58 16.91 -21.41
C VAL A 120 -6.57 16.53 -22.89
N SER A 121 -5.55 15.80 -23.32
CA SER A 121 -5.30 15.46 -24.73
C SER A 121 -5.89 14.11 -25.14
N CYS A 122 -6.51 13.36 -24.21
CA CYS A 122 -7.10 12.04 -24.45
C CYS A 122 -8.63 12.08 -24.40
N LYS A 123 -9.27 11.00 -24.84
CA LYS A 123 -10.72 10.80 -24.67
C LYS A 123 -11.05 10.68 -23.18
N ILE A 124 -12.16 11.33 -22.78
CA ILE A 124 -12.64 11.26 -21.39
C ILE A 124 -14.02 10.61 -21.38
N GLU A 125 -14.14 9.59 -20.53
CA GLU A 125 -15.39 8.94 -20.19
C GLU A 125 -15.70 9.07 -18.71
N THR A 126 -16.97 8.97 -18.33
CA THR A 126 -17.36 9.11 -16.92
C THR A 126 -18.03 7.85 -16.39
N ILE A 127 -17.73 7.52 -15.14
CA ILE A 127 -18.42 6.52 -14.30
C ILE A 127 -18.64 7.15 -12.92
N ASP A 128 -19.86 7.38 -12.52
CA ASP A 128 -20.24 7.90 -11.23
C ASP A 128 -20.55 6.79 -10.20
N ALA A 129 -20.68 7.16 -8.92
CA ALA A 129 -20.87 6.21 -7.82
C ALA A 129 -22.18 5.40 -7.90
N ASP A 130 -23.19 5.91 -8.61
CA ASP A 130 -24.47 5.27 -8.90
C ASP A 130 -24.44 4.41 -10.16
N TYR A 131 -23.26 4.21 -10.76
CA TYR A 131 -23.03 3.45 -11.99
C TYR A 131 -23.64 4.09 -13.23
N THR A 132 -23.86 5.41 -13.21
CA THR A 132 -24.19 6.20 -14.39
C THR A 132 -22.92 6.79 -15.00
N GLY A 133 -23.04 7.36 -16.22
CA GLY A 133 -21.96 8.03 -16.90
C GLY A 133 -21.83 7.66 -18.36
N SER A 134 -21.01 8.41 -19.10
CA SER A 134 -20.87 8.25 -20.55
C SER A 134 -20.21 6.92 -20.94
N PHE A 135 -19.42 6.32 -20.06
CA PHE A 135 -18.80 5.03 -20.32
C PHE A 135 -19.82 3.92 -20.61
N PHE A 136 -20.99 4.01 -19.98
CA PHE A 136 -22.06 3.03 -20.13
C PHE A 136 -23.04 3.37 -21.27
N SER A 137 -22.88 4.52 -21.95
CA SER A 137 -23.58 4.78 -23.21
C SER A 137 -23.21 3.66 -24.18
N ASP A 138 -24.16 2.99 -24.76
CA ASP A 138 -23.96 1.88 -25.69
C ASP A 138 -23.21 0.65 -25.08
N PHE A 139 -22.93 0.62 -23.77
CA PHE A 139 -22.18 -0.49 -23.14
C PHE A 139 -22.90 -1.83 -23.29
N TYR A 140 -24.22 -1.84 -23.10
CA TYR A 140 -25.04 -3.04 -23.18
C TYR A 140 -25.32 -3.48 -24.61
N GLU A 141 -24.95 -2.69 -25.61
CA GLU A 141 -25.02 -3.03 -27.03
C GLU A 141 -23.74 -3.72 -27.53
N ASN A 142 -22.67 -3.68 -26.71
CA ASN A 142 -21.40 -4.29 -27.08
C ASN A 142 -21.41 -5.79 -26.83
N GLU A 143 -21.18 -6.59 -27.89
CA GLU A 143 -20.93 -8.01 -27.75
C GLU A 143 -19.63 -8.28 -27.00
N PRO A 144 -19.55 -9.33 -26.14
CA PRO A 144 -18.33 -9.71 -25.45
C PRO A 144 -17.17 -9.96 -26.40
N LEU A 145 -16.03 -9.34 -26.17
CA LEU A 145 -14.83 -9.51 -26.99
C LEU A 145 -14.05 -10.76 -26.58
N GLU A 146 -13.97 -11.75 -27.47
CA GLU A 146 -13.26 -13.00 -27.21
C GLU A 146 -11.75 -12.93 -27.45
N ILE A 147 -11.26 -11.86 -28.11
CA ILE A 147 -9.86 -11.70 -28.43
C ILE A 147 -9.05 -11.41 -27.16
N ILE A 148 -8.02 -12.20 -26.92
CA ILE A 148 -7.01 -11.99 -25.87
C ILE A 148 -5.69 -11.64 -26.55
N GLU A 149 -5.21 -10.42 -26.34
CA GLU A 149 -3.95 -9.96 -26.93
C GLU A 149 -2.76 -10.69 -26.33
N LYS A 150 -1.85 -11.14 -27.20
CA LYS A 150 -0.62 -11.81 -26.77
C LYS A 150 0.28 -10.84 -26.04
N GLN A 151 0.75 -11.25 -24.86
CA GLN A 151 1.66 -10.49 -24.02
C GLN A 151 2.94 -11.28 -23.73
N ASN A 152 4.05 -10.57 -23.56
CA ASN A 152 5.26 -11.12 -22.98
C ASN A 152 5.23 -10.92 -21.45
N GLU A 153 5.98 -11.72 -20.72
CA GLU A 153 6.05 -11.60 -19.25
C GLU A 153 6.57 -10.23 -18.78
N ASP A 154 7.37 -9.57 -19.60
CA ASP A 154 7.99 -8.27 -19.33
C ASP A 154 7.16 -7.08 -19.85
N ASP A 155 6.07 -7.30 -20.60
CA ASP A 155 5.17 -6.22 -21.03
C ASP A 155 4.55 -5.55 -19.80
N ILE A 156 4.45 -4.22 -19.83
CA ILE A 156 3.94 -3.44 -18.70
C ILE A 156 2.42 -3.61 -18.62
N ALA A 157 1.93 -4.12 -17.49
CA ALA A 157 0.51 -4.28 -17.20
C ALA A 157 -0.08 -3.08 -16.47
N ALA A 158 0.71 -2.41 -15.62
CA ALA A 158 0.23 -1.27 -14.87
C ALA A 158 1.35 -0.28 -14.55
N ILE A 159 0.96 0.98 -14.34
CA ILE A 159 1.82 2.02 -13.76
C ILE A 159 1.12 2.57 -12.52
N LEU A 160 1.79 2.50 -11.38
CA LEU A 160 1.32 3.12 -10.15
C LEU A 160 2.17 4.35 -9.81
N TYR A 161 1.51 5.50 -9.69
CA TYR A 161 2.19 6.73 -9.28
C TYR A 161 2.45 6.75 -7.77
N THR A 162 3.72 6.95 -7.40
CA THR A 162 4.16 7.06 -6.01
C THR A 162 4.57 8.49 -5.70
N SER A 163 4.27 8.97 -4.49
CA SER A 163 4.77 10.27 -4.02
C SER A 163 6.28 10.21 -3.86
N GLY A 164 7.00 10.78 -4.81
CA GLY A 164 8.46 10.87 -4.76
C GLY A 164 8.96 11.81 -3.65
N THR A 165 10.17 11.55 -3.16
CA THR A 165 10.84 12.41 -2.17
C THR A 165 11.30 13.75 -2.75
N THR A 166 11.22 13.92 -4.07
CA THR A 166 11.75 15.06 -4.84
C THR A 166 10.66 15.95 -5.45
N GLY A 167 9.43 15.89 -4.96
CA GLY A 167 8.35 16.82 -5.30
C GLY A 167 7.29 16.26 -6.27
N ARG A 168 7.63 15.66 -7.42
CA ARG A 168 6.66 15.08 -8.35
C ARG A 168 6.52 13.57 -8.20
N SER A 169 5.29 13.08 -8.32
CA SER A 169 5.01 11.64 -8.33
C SER A 169 5.71 10.93 -9.50
N LYS A 170 6.14 9.69 -9.27
CA LYS A 170 6.83 8.85 -10.25
C LYS A 170 5.98 7.63 -10.57
N GLY A 171 5.87 7.27 -11.83
CA GLY A 171 5.15 6.08 -12.27
C GLY A 171 6.02 4.83 -12.16
N ALA A 172 5.74 3.94 -11.22
CA ALA A 172 6.40 2.64 -11.11
C ALA A 172 5.78 1.66 -12.12
N MET A 173 6.60 1.13 -13.03
CA MET A 173 6.18 0.21 -14.10
C MET A 173 6.15 -1.23 -13.59
N LEU A 174 4.98 -1.84 -13.55
CA LEU A 174 4.75 -3.22 -13.13
C LEU A 174 4.42 -4.08 -14.35
N SER A 175 5.25 -5.09 -14.59
CA SER A 175 5.04 -6.01 -15.70
C SER A 175 4.03 -7.11 -15.36
N GLN A 176 3.60 -7.85 -16.40
CA GLN A 176 2.79 -9.05 -16.27
C GLN A 176 3.38 -10.01 -15.24
N LYS A 177 4.70 -10.27 -15.32
CA LYS A 177 5.44 -11.14 -14.41
C LYS A 177 5.48 -10.62 -12.97
N ASN A 178 5.69 -9.31 -12.80
CA ASN A 178 5.76 -8.73 -11.44
C ASN A 178 4.44 -8.94 -10.68
N LEU A 179 3.29 -8.73 -11.35
CA LEU A 179 1.98 -8.89 -10.75
C LEU A 179 1.63 -10.36 -10.50
N LEU A 180 1.88 -11.21 -11.49
CA LEU A 180 1.53 -12.63 -11.42
C LEU A 180 2.36 -13.38 -10.38
N SER A 181 3.70 -13.23 -10.42
CA SER A 181 4.58 -13.94 -9.47
C SER A 181 4.21 -13.60 -8.03
N ASN A 182 3.98 -12.32 -7.73
CA ASN A 182 3.61 -11.92 -6.37
C ASN A 182 2.22 -12.46 -5.96
N ALA A 183 1.23 -12.48 -6.87
CA ALA A 183 -0.08 -13.03 -6.59
C ALA A 183 -0.02 -14.53 -6.26
N LEU A 184 0.71 -15.31 -7.05
CA LEU A 184 0.86 -16.76 -6.85
C LEU A 184 1.63 -17.06 -5.56
N THR A 185 2.79 -16.42 -5.36
CA THR A 185 3.62 -16.60 -4.15
C THR A 185 2.84 -16.25 -2.87
N LEU A 186 2.05 -15.17 -2.88
CA LEU A 186 1.26 -14.78 -1.71
C LEU A 186 0.05 -15.69 -1.50
N SER A 187 -0.60 -16.16 -2.57
CA SER A 187 -1.69 -17.13 -2.48
C SER A 187 -1.22 -18.40 -1.78
N ASP A 188 -0.06 -18.93 -2.17
CA ASP A 188 0.54 -20.10 -1.54
C ASP A 188 1.01 -19.81 -0.12
N SER A 189 1.82 -18.77 0.09
CA SER A 189 2.41 -18.42 1.39
C SER A 189 1.38 -18.15 2.48
N TRP A 190 0.18 -17.67 2.13
CA TRP A 190 -0.92 -17.40 3.05
C TRP A 190 -2.01 -18.48 3.03
N GLY A 191 -1.77 -19.56 2.29
CA GLY A 191 -2.67 -20.71 2.19
C GLY A 191 -4.05 -20.32 1.70
N PHE A 192 -4.15 -19.45 0.67
CA PHE A 192 -5.42 -19.10 0.08
C PHE A 192 -5.97 -20.26 -0.75
N THR A 193 -7.25 -20.48 -0.62
CA THR A 193 -7.98 -21.53 -1.32
C THR A 193 -9.30 -21.01 -1.87
N ALA A 194 -9.88 -21.77 -2.75
CA ALA A 194 -11.19 -21.47 -3.31
C ALA A 194 -12.33 -21.42 -2.26
N SER A 195 -12.14 -21.90 -1.04
CA SER A 195 -13.13 -21.81 0.06
C SER A 195 -13.03 -20.52 0.85
N ASP A 196 -12.03 -19.68 0.59
CA ASP A 196 -11.86 -18.44 1.33
C ASP A 196 -12.83 -17.35 0.90
N VAL A 197 -13.18 -16.51 1.86
CA VAL A 197 -13.97 -15.29 1.68
C VAL A 197 -13.14 -14.12 2.23
N LEU A 198 -12.60 -13.31 1.31
CA LEU A 198 -11.79 -12.15 1.65
C LEU A 198 -12.67 -10.93 1.92
N LEU A 199 -12.69 -10.44 3.16
CA LEU A 199 -13.33 -9.18 3.51
C LEU A 199 -12.46 -8.01 3.01
N HIS A 200 -12.94 -7.29 2.01
CA HIS A 200 -12.15 -6.33 1.24
C HIS A 200 -12.66 -4.89 1.38
N ALA A 201 -12.11 -4.14 2.33
CA ALA A 201 -12.38 -2.71 2.55
C ALA A 201 -11.27 -1.77 2.08
N LEU A 202 -10.15 -2.32 1.57
CA LEU A 202 -8.99 -1.53 1.14
C LEU A 202 -9.28 -0.68 -0.10
N PRO A 203 -8.61 0.48 -0.27
CA PRO A 203 -8.65 1.24 -1.52
C PRO A 203 -8.09 0.43 -2.69
N ILE A 204 -8.73 0.51 -3.86
CA ILE A 204 -8.35 -0.25 -5.06
C ILE A 204 -7.65 0.59 -6.15
N TYR A 205 -7.08 1.70 -5.77
CA TYR A 205 -6.12 2.47 -6.56
C TYR A 205 -4.67 2.29 -6.08
N HIS A 206 -4.47 1.38 -5.10
CA HIS A 206 -3.17 1.12 -4.48
C HIS A 206 -2.85 -0.37 -4.53
N THR A 207 -1.55 -0.71 -4.62
CA THR A 207 -1.08 -2.09 -4.76
C THR A 207 -1.72 -3.05 -3.74
N HIS A 208 -1.87 -2.66 -2.48
CA HIS A 208 -2.42 -3.52 -1.42
C HIS A 208 -3.85 -3.98 -1.71
N GLY A 209 -4.76 -3.07 -2.05
CA GLY A 209 -6.16 -3.43 -2.32
C GLY A 209 -6.35 -3.99 -3.74
N LEU A 210 -5.65 -3.43 -4.73
CA LEU A 210 -5.84 -3.80 -6.12
C LEU A 210 -5.06 -5.05 -6.50
N PHE A 211 -3.73 -5.05 -6.35
CA PHE A 211 -2.91 -6.15 -6.87
C PHE A 211 -2.66 -7.25 -5.84
N VAL A 212 -2.53 -6.92 -4.56
CA VAL A 212 -2.35 -7.96 -3.54
C VAL A 212 -3.68 -8.63 -3.23
N ALA A 213 -4.65 -7.90 -2.71
CA ALA A 213 -5.92 -8.47 -2.27
C ALA A 213 -6.73 -9.10 -3.42
N THR A 214 -6.90 -8.37 -4.54
CA THR A 214 -7.73 -8.84 -5.65
C THR A 214 -7.06 -9.95 -6.44
N ASN A 215 -5.76 -9.81 -6.79
CA ASN A 215 -5.09 -10.84 -7.60
C ASN A 215 -4.92 -12.16 -6.85
N ILE A 216 -4.74 -12.12 -5.52
CA ILE A 216 -4.72 -13.34 -4.70
C ILE A 216 -6.08 -14.03 -4.73
N ALA A 217 -7.18 -13.27 -4.61
CA ALA A 217 -8.52 -13.84 -4.69
C ALA A 217 -8.79 -14.48 -6.06
N LEU A 218 -8.39 -13.81 -7.14
CA LEU A 218 -8.50 -14.35 -8.50
C LEU A 218 -7.63 -15.61 -8.69
N ALA A 219 -6.35 -15.58 -8.25
CA ALA A 219 -5.43 -16.70 -8.38
C ALA A 219 -5.88 -17.94 -7.61
N SER A 220 -6.47 -17.76 -6.43
CA SER A 220 -6.96 -18.86 -5.58
C SER A 220 -8.38 -19.32 -5.88
N GLY A 221 -9.13 -18.57 -6.71
CA GLY A 221 -10.56 -18.80 -6.94
C GLY A 221 -11.41 -18.52 -5.70
N SER A 222 -10.96 -17.65 -4.79
CA SER A 222 -11.69 -17.28 -3.57
C SER A 222 -12.73 -16.20 -3.83
N GLN A 223 -13.67 -16.04 -2.90
CA GLN A 223 -14.68 -15.00 -2.93
C GLN A 223 -14.15 -13.71 -2.31
N ILE A 224 -14.57 -12.57 -2.84
CA ILE A 224 -14.38 -11.26 -2.22
C ILE A 224 -15.72 -10.77 -1.66
N ARG A 225 -15.76 -10.48 -0.35
CA ARG A 225 -16.83 -9.73 0.27
C ARG A 225 -16.46 -8.25 0.20
N PHE A 226 -17.10 -7.55 -0.74
CA PHE A 226 -16.71 -6.22 -1.19
C PHE A 226 -17.39 -5.14 -0.36
N LEU A 227 -16.59 -4.33 0.34
CA LEU A 227 -17.01 -3.11 1.02
C LEU A 227 -16.49 -1.89 0.28
N ARG A 228 -17.33 -0.88 0.06
CA ARG A 228 -16.92 0.35 -0.66
C ARG A 228 -15.79 1.10 0.05
N LYS A 229 -15.80 1.09 1.39
CA LYS A 229 -14.80 1.73 2.26
C LYS A 229 -14.67 0.97 3.56
N PHE A 230 -13.69 1.34 4.37
CA PHE A 230 -13.63 0.91 5.75
C PHE A 230 -14.69 1.67 6.57
N ASP A 231 -15.58 0.93 7.16
CA ASP A 231 -16.50 1.36 8.20
C ASP A 231 -16.50 0.27 9.28
N GLU A 232 -16.43 0.67 10.56
CA GLU A 232 -16.25 -0.28 11.66
C GLU A 232 -17.46 -1.20 11.84
N ASP A 233 -18.67 -0.65 11.76
CA ASP A 233 -19.90 -1.44 11.91
C ASP A 233 -20.11 -2.37 10.70
N ASP A 234 -19.81 -1.92 9.48
CA ASP A 234 -19.85 -2.74 8.26
C ASP A 234 -18.84 -3.90 8.35
N ILE A 235 -17.60 -3.63 8.79
CA ILE A 235 -16.60 -4.69 9.00
C ILE A 235 -17.12 -5.71 10.00
N ILE A 236 -17.56 -5.25 11.18
CA ILE A 236 -18.04 -6.12 12.26
C ILE A 236 -19.22 -6.98 11.80
N ALA A 237 -20.16 -6.41 11.05
CA ALA A 237 -21.30 -7.15 10.50
C ALA A 237 -20.92 -8.22 9.49
N ASN A 238 -19.79 -8.05 8.77
CA ASN A 238 -19.35 -8.93 7.70
C ASN A 238 -18.28 -9.95 8.13
N LEU A 239 -17.61 -9.76 9.28
CA LEU A 239 -16.61 -10.71 9.81
C LEU A 239 -17.14 -12.14 9.98
N PRO A 240 -18.37 -12.39 10.51
CA PRO A 240 -18.89 -13.75 10.68
C PRO A 240 -19.05 -14.55 9.38
N TYR A 241 -19.08 -13.86 8.24
CA TYR A 241 -19.26 -14.44 6.89
C TYR A 241 -17.95 -14.44 6.08
N SER A 242 -16.84 -14.17 6.72
CA SER A 242 -15.53 -14.02 6.08
C SER A 242 -14.50 -14.96 6.73
N THR A 243 -13.43 -15.28 6.00
CA THR A 243 -12.34 -16.12 6.49
C THR A 243 -11.01 -15.37 6.58
N VAL A 244 -10.83 -14.35 5.75
CA VAL A 244 -9.60 -13.54 5.67
C VAL A 244 -9.95 -12.06 5.63
N MET A 245 -9.14 -11.24 6.29
CA MET A 245 -9.22 -9.78 6.19
C MET A 245 -7.82 -9.21 5.97
N MET A 246 -7.68 -8.32 4.99
CA MET A 246 -6.48 -7.51 4.79
C MET A 246 -6.77 -6.07 5.19
N GLY A 247 -5.86 -5.48 5.96
CA GLY A 247 -6.02 -4.12 6.45
C GLY A 247 -4.71 -3.37 6.65
N VAL A 248 -4.83 -2.08 6.88
CA VAL A 248 -3.75 -1.24 7.39
C VAL A 248 -3.82 -1.17 8.92
N PRO A 249 -2.73 -0.83 9.63
CA PRO A 249 -2.74 -0.80 11.10
C PRO A 249 -3.90 -0.02 11.72
N THR A 250 -4.29 1.10 11.11
CA THR A 250 -5.42 1.92 11.58
C THR A 250 -6.79 1.20 11.54
N PHE A 251 -6.98 0.20 10.67
CA PHE A 251 -8.17 -0.63 10.69
C PHE A 251 -8.25 -1.42 11.98
N TYR A 252 -7.13 -2.01 12.39
CA TYR A 252 -7.05 -2.83 13.60
C TYR A 252 -7.17 -2.00 14.87
N THR A 253 -6.56 -0.81 14.94
CA THR A 253 -6.72 0.08 16.11
C THR A 253 -8.15 0.55 16.29
N ARG A 254 -8.86 0.86 15.20
CA ARG A 254 -10.28 1.24 15.25
C ARG A 254 -11.17 0.09 15.67
N LEU A 255 -10.97 -1.11 15.09
CA LEU A 255 -11.71 -2.31 15.50
C LEU A 255 -11.50 -2.62 16.99
N LEU A 256 -10.28 -2.51 17.50
CA LEU A 256 -9.98 -2.71 18.93
C LEU A 256 -10.62 -1.68 19.85
N ALA A 257 -10.99 -0.51 19.36
CA ALA A 257 -11.73 0.50 20.10
C ALA A 257 -13.25 0.23 20.14
N ASN A 258 -13.76 -0.60 19.24
CA ASN A 258 -15.18 -0.92 19.13
C ASN A 258 -15.56 -2.07 20.07
N ARG A 259 -16.52 -1.84 20.97
CA ARG A 259 -16.97 -2.82 21.99
C ARG A 259 -17.62 -4.08 21.41
N LYS A 260 -18.10 -4.01 20.16
CA LYS A 260 -18.71 -5.17 19.47
C LYS A 260 -17.64 -6.12 18.93
N PHE A 261 -16.39 -5.66 18.77
CA PHE A 261 -15.30 -6.47 18.24
C PHE A 261 -14.75 -7.42 19.31
N ASN A 262 -14.89 -8.72 19.12
CA ASN A 262 -14.53 -9.74 20.10
C ASN A 262 -14.27 -11.11 19.45
N LYS A 263 -13.92 -12.10 20.25
CA LYS A 263 -13.61 -13.46 19.82
C LYS A 263 -14.78 -14.16 19.11
N GLU A 264 -16.01 -13.90 19.49
CA GLU A 264 -17.18 -14.58 18.91
C GLU A 264 -17.40 -14.17 17.46
N ILE A 265 -17.33 -12.87 17.15
CA ILE A 265 -17.52 -12.41 15.75
C ILE A 265 -16.34 -12.74 14.83
N THR A 266 -15.16 -13.03 15.41
CA THR A 266 -13.97 -13.41 14.64
C THR A 266 -13.73 -14.92 14.55
N LYS A 267 -14.63 -15.75 15.08
CA LYS A 267 -14.43 -17.21 15.18
C LYS A 267 -14.25 -17.93 13.84
N ASN A 268 -14.88 -17.41 12.78
CA ASN A 268 -14.79 -17.97 11.43
C ASN A 268 -13.56 -17.46 10.65
N MET A 269 -12.90 -16.45 11.20
CA MET A 269 -11.70 -15.89 10.57
C MET A 269 -10.51 -16.83 10.79
N ARG A 270 -9.72 -17.05 9.76
CA ARG A 270 -8.46 -17.81 9.85
C ARG A 270 -7.23 -16.92 9.75
N LEU A 271 -7.38 -15.73 9.15
CA LEU A 271 -6.23 -14.89 8.85
C LEU A 271 -6.58 -13.41 8.85
N PHE A 272 -5.79 -12.63 9.58
CA PHE A 272 -5.74 -11.18 9.52
C PHE A 272 -4.36 -10.74 9.07
N ILE A 273 -4.29 -9.91 8.02
CA ILE A 273 -3.05 -9.46 7.40
C ILE A 273 -2.93 -7.95 7.54
N SER A 274 -1.79 -7.47 8.04
CA SER A 274 -1.49 -6.04 8.16
C SER A 274 -0.29 -5.63 7.32
N GLY A 275 -0.35 -4.41 6.78
CA GLY A 275 0.79 -3.83 6.07
C GLY A 275 0.52 -2.41 5.58
N SER A 276 1.38 -1.90 4.73
CA SER A 276 1.42 -0.52 4.21
C SER A 276 1.85 0.54 5.23
N ALA A 277 1.88 0.21 6.52
CA ALA A 277 2.44 1.02 7.60
C ALA A 277 2.91 0.09 8.74
N PRO A 278 3.78 0.55 9.66
CA PRO A 278 4.20 -0.23 10.80
C PRO A 278 3.03 -0.52 11.75
N LEU A 279 2.90 -1.77 12.20
CA LEU A 279 1.96 -2.17 13.24
C LEU A 279 2.66 -2.11 14.60
N LEU A 280 2.05 -1.44 15.57
CA LEU A 280 2.60 -1.39 16.93
C LEU A 280 2.47 -2.76 17.60
N LYS A 281 3.52 -3.15 18.34
CA LYS A 281 3.53 -4.40 19.09
C LYS A 281 2.36 -4.50 20.07
N GLU A 282 2.04 -3.39 20.77
CA GLU A 282 0.88 -3.31 21.67
C GLU A 282 -0.43 -3.62 20.93
N THR A 283 -0.62 -3.07 19.73
CA THR A 283 -1.81 -3.34 18.89
C THR A 283 -1.90 -4.83 18.55
N HIS A 284 -0.78 -5.44 18.16
CA HIS A 284 -0.70 -6.87 17.84
C HIS A 284 -1.09 -7.73 19.05
N GLU A 285 -0.50 -7.45 20.23
CA GLU A 285 -0.75 -8.19 21.48
C GLU A 285 -2.20 -8.03 21.97
N LYS A 286 -2.72 -6.81 21.93
CA LYS A 286 -4.12 -6.52 22.29
C LYS A 286 -5.10 -7.22 21.35
N PHE A 287 -4.80 -7.24 20.04
CA PHE A 287 -5.60 -7.94 19.05
C PHE A 287 -5.65 -9.44 19.33
N GLN A 288 -4.49 -10.04 19.62
CA GLN A 288 -4.41 -11.46 19.98
C GLN A 288 -5.18 -11.77 21.27
N TYR A 289 -5.04 -10.94 22.29
CA TYR A 289 -5.78 -11.11 23.56
C TYR A 289 -7.29 -11.08 23.34
N LEU A 290 -7.79 -10.13 22.53
CA LEU A 290 -9.22 -9.91 22.33
C LEU A 290 -9.87 -10.95 21.43
N THR A 291 -9.15 -11.40 20.38
CA THR A 291 -9.71 -12.25 19.31
C THR A 291 -9.19 -13.69 19.33
N GLY A 292 -8.04 -13.93 19.93
CA GLY A 292 -7.28 -15.19 19.82
C GLY A 292 -6.42 -15.29 18.55
N HIS A 293 -6.52 -14.35 17.62
CA HIS A 293 -5.75 -14.35 16.37
C HIS A 293 -4.48 -13.51 16.48
N LYS A 294 -3.38 -13.99 15.91
CA LYS A 294 -2.17 -13.20 15.65
C LYS A 294 -2.27 -12.56 14.29
N ILE A 295 -2.08 -11.24 14.21
CA ILE A 295 -2.00 -10.54 12.91
C ILE A 295 -0.74 -10.99 12.17
N LEU A 296 -0.87 -11.24 10.88
CA LEU A 296 0.25 -11.51 10.00
C LEU A 296 0.73 -10.19 9.39
N GLU A 297 1.88 -9.72 9.86
CA GLU A 297 2.54 -8.54 9.28
C GLU A 297 3.35 -8.91 8.06
N ARG A 298 3.34 -8.05 7.05
CA ARG A 298 4.10 -8.18 5.82
C ARG A 298 4.63 -6.81 5.37
N TYR A 299 5.66 -6.83 4.53
CA TYR A 299 6.30 -5.64 4.01
C TYR A 299 6.43 -5.69 2.50
N GLY A 300 6.30 -4.53 1.91
CA GLY A 300 6.47 -4.27 0.49
C GLY A 300 6.15 -2.82 0.17
N MET A 301 6.36 -2.45 -1.07
CA MET A 301 6.14 -1.12 -1.59
C MET A 301 5.63 -1.20 -3.04
N THR A 302 5.23 -0.10 -3.64
CA THR A 302 4.70 -0.08 -5.01
C THR A 302 5.69 -0.69 -6.00
N GLU A 303 6.96 -0.40 -5.83
CA GLU A 303 8.06 -0.83 -6.70
C GLU A 303 8.37 -2.33 -6.62
N THR A 304 7.84 -3.01 -5.60
CA THR A 304 8.19 -4.42 -5.36
C THR A 304 6.99 -5.32 -5.09
N ASN A 305 5.77 -4.76 -5.04
CA ASN A 305 4.67 -5.46 -4.39
C ASN A 305 5.11 -5.97 -3.00
N MET A 306 4.90 -7.24 -2.65
CA MET A 306 5.32 -7.77 -1.34
C MET A 306 6.71 -8.42 -1.44
N ILE A 307 7.52 -8.15 -0.43
CA ILE A 307 8.90 -8.61 -0.29
C ILE A 307 9.02 -9.68 0.78
N THR A 308 8.44 -9.42 1.96
CA THR A 308 8.50 -10.30 3.13
C THR A 308 7.13 -10.49 3.74
N SER A 309 6.96 -11.58 4.46
CA SER A 309 5.76 -11.90 5.23
C SER A 309 6.12 -12.70 6.48
N ASN A 310 5.45 -12.43 7.59
CA ASN A 310 5.39 -13.41 8.66
C ASN A 310 4.73 -14.70 8.15
N PRO A 311 5.11 -15.88 8.62
CA PRO A 311 4.60 -17.14 8.11
C PRO A 311 3.12 -17.34 8.47
N TYR A 312 2.37 -17.96 7.54
CA TYR A 312 1.02 -18.42 7.84
C TYR A 312 1.05 -19.55 8.86
N ASN A 313 1.89 -20.57 8.60
CA ASN A 313 2.19 -21.66 9.53
C ASN A 313 3.54 -21.40 10.18
N GLY A 314 3.57 -21.07 11.47
CA GLY A 314 4.80 -20.78 12.20
C GLY A 314 4.69 -19.59 13.14
N GLU A 315 5.83 -19.09 13.59
CA GLU A 315 5.89 -17.98 14.52
C GLU A 315 5.68 -16.65 13.80
N ARG A 316 4.64 -15.90 14.18
CA ARG A 316 4.44 -14.50 13.80
C ARG A 316 5.05 -13.62 14.87
N LYS A 317 6.23 -13.08 14.57
CA LYS A 317 6.99 -12.23 15.51
C LYS A 317 6.49 -10.79 15.41
N ALA A 318 5.78 -10.32 16.44
CA ALA A 318 5.32 -8.93 16.51
C ALA A 318 6.48 -7.93 16.41
N GLY A 319 6.31 -6.87 15.61
CA GLY A 319 7.34 -5.87 15.36
C GLY A 319 8.34 -6.26 14.26
N THR A 320 8.19 -7.43 13.64
CA THR A 320 8.92 -7.81 12.43
C THR A 320 7.99 -7.87 11.24
N VAL A 321 8.54 -7.71 10.05
CA VAL A 321 7.80 -7.87 8.80
C VAL A 321 8.00 -9.25 8.15
N GLY A 322 8.58 -10.19 8.92
CA GLY A 322 8.69 -11.60 8.57
C GLY A 322 9.90 -11.96 7.72
N LEU A 323 9.78 -13.07 7.04
CA LEU A 323 10.81 -13.69 6.19
C LEU A 323 10.65 -13.27 4.74
N ALA A 324 11.73 -13.35 3.95
CA ALA A 324 11.65 -13.18 2.52
C ALA A 324 10.65 -14.17 1.91
N LEU A 325 9.84 -13.69 0.97
CA LEU A 325 8.93 -14.54 0.21
C LEU A 325 9.72 -15.46 -0.74
N GLU A 326 9.09 -16.51 -1.23
CA GLU A 326 9.67 -17.42 -2.21
C GLU A 326 10.13 -16.64 -3.45
N ASP A 327 11.26 -17.02 -4.02
CA ASP A 327 11.95 -16.37 -5.13
C ASP A 327 12.37 -14.91 -4.90
N VAL A 328 12.16 -14.37 -3.71
CA VAL A 328 12.58 -13.02 -3.34
C VAL A 328 13.84 -13.10 -2.46
N LYS A 329 14.89 -12.42 -2.90
CA LYS A 329 16.14 -12.29 -2.15
C LYS A 329 16.18 -10.94 -1.46
N VAL A 330 16.40 -10.96 -0.14
CA VAL A 330 16.53 -9.77 0.69
C VAL A 330 17.91 -9.77 1.31
N ARG A 331 18.58 -8.62 1.24
CA ARG A 331 19.81 -8.37 1.99
C ARG A 331 19.77 -7.02 2.68
N VAL A 332 20.60 -6.86 3.69
CA VAL A 332 20.79 -5.60 4.40
C VAL A 332 22.24 -5.16 4.19
N VAL A 333 22.44 -3.95 3.68
CA VAL A 333 23.77 -3.43 3.29
C VAL A 333 24.12 -2.23 4.16
N ALA A 334 25.36 -2.17 4.65
CA ALA A 334 25.84 -1.07 5.48
C ALA A 334 25.71 0.29 4.73
N LEU A 335 25.48 1.37 5.49
CA LEU A 335 25.41 2.74 4.95
C LEU A 335 26.70 3.16 4.28
N GLU A 336 27.83 2.77 4.87
CA GLU A 336 29.18 3.05 4.35
C GLU A 336 29.73 1.79 3.69
N GLY A 337 29.51 1.68 2.40
CA GLY A 337 30.05 0.59 1.60
C GLY A 337 29.00 -0.42 1.13
N GLU A 338 29.41 -1.27 0.20
CA GLU A 338 28.55 -2.31 -0.41
C GLU A 338 28.56 -3.64 0.33
N LYS A 339 29.10 -3.67 1.58
CA LYS A 339 29.20 -4.90 2.35
C LYS A 339 27.88 -5.23 3.02
N GLU A 340 27.44 -6.44 2.80
CA GLU A 340 26.30 -7.01 3.51
C GLU A 340 26.55 -7.01 5.04
N VAL A 341 25.59 -6.53 5.80
CA VAL A 341 25.69 -6.52 7.28
C VAL A 341 25.40 -7.91 7.79
N SER A 342 26.11 -8.33 8.83
CA SER A 342 25.91 -9.66 9.43
C SER A 342 24.47 -9.83 9.94
N LYS A 343 23.92 -11.05 9.84
CA LYS A 343 22.56 -11.42 10.29
C LYS A 343 22.30 -11.26 11.80
N ASN A 344 23.16 -10.61 12.54
CA ASN A 344 23.04 -10.45 14.00
C ASN A 344 22.64 -9.03 14.43
N GLY A 345 21.72 -8.40 13.68
CA GLY A 345 21.13 -7.12 14.09
C GLY A 345 21.89 -5.88 13.61
N GLY A 346 22.82 -6.00 12.67
CA GLY A 346 23.42 -4.84 12.02
C GLY A 346 22.38 -4.09 11.17
N ILE A 347 22.16 -2.81 11.47
CA ILE A 347 21.22 -1.97 10.72
C ILE A 347 21.88 -1.48 9.44
N GLY A 348 21.14 -1.57 8.33
CA GLY A 348 21.58 -1.08 7.02
C GLY A 348 20.39 -0.85 6.09
N VAL A 349 20.70 -0.55 4.83
CA VAL A 349 19.69 -0.37 3.77
C VAL A 349 19.18 -1.73 3.33
N VAL A 350 17.87 -1.87 3.27
CA VAL A 350 17.23 -3.07 2.74
C VAL A 350 17.27 -3.05 1.21
N GLU A 351 17.81 -4.10 0.64
CA GLU A 351 17.87 -4.29 -0.82
C GLU A 351 17.17 -5.59 -1.20
N VAL A 352 16.47 -5.58 -2.33
CA VAL A 352 15.64 -6.69 -2.78
C VAL A 352 15.88 -7.04 -4.24
N ARG A 353 15.85 -8.34 -4.56
CA ARG A 353 15.86 -8.86 -5.92
C ARG A 353 14.87 -10.01 -6.04
N GLY A 354 14.03 -10.00 -7.06
CA GLY A 354 13.05 -11.05 -7.29
C GLY A 354 12.16 -10.75 -8.50
N PRO A 355 11.33 -11.70 -8.92
CA PRO A 355 10.41 -11.54 -10.04
C PRO A 355 9.31 -10.50 -9.76
N ASN A 356 9.08 -10.15 -8.50
CA ASN A 356 8.12 -9.15 -8.02
C ASN A 356 8.61 -7.71 -8.18
N VAL A 357 9.91 -7.48 -8.41
CA VAL A 357 10.52 -6.15 -8.48
C VAL A 357 10.19 -5.49 -9.82
N PHE A 358 9.71 -4.26 -9.78
CA PHE A 358 9.27 -3.47 -10.93
C PHE A 358 10.33 -3.29 -12.03
N LYS A 359 9.90 -2.84 -13.21
CA LYS A 359 10.78 -2.61 -14.36
C LYS A 359 11.53 -1.27 -14.31
N GLY A 360 11.21 -0.42 -13.37
CA GLY A 360 11.75 0.91 -13.22
C GLY A 360 10.68 1.99 -13.25
N TYR A 361 11.10 3.25 -13.26
CA TYR A 361 10.20 4.39 -13.30
C TYR A 361 9.95 4.85 -14.74
N TRP A 362 8.69 5.09 -15.06
CA TRP A 362 8.24 5.59 -16.35
C TRP A 362 8.97 6.86 -16.74
N LYS A 363 9.59 6.86 -17.92
CA LYS A 363 10.38 7.98 -18.47
C LYS A 363 11.53 8.49 -17.58
N GLN A 364 11.96 7.72 -16.58
CA GLN A 364 13.02 8.12 -15.64
C GLN A 364 14.14 7.08 -15.57
N SER A 365 14.78 6.78 -16.70
CA SER A 365 15.84 5.77 -16.79
C SER A 365 17.06 6.06 -15.90
N GLY A 366 17.46 7.33 -15.78
CA GLY A 366 18.55 7.74 -14.89
C GLY A 366 18.23 7.47 -13.42
N LYS A 367 17.01 7.78 -12.99
CA LYS A 367 16.54 7.48 -11.64
C LYS A 367 16.44 5.98 -11.39
N THR A 368 15.89 5.25 -12.35
CA THR A 368 15.85 3.79 -12.28
C THR A 368 17.24 3.21 -12.06
N LYS A 369 18.21 3.61 -12.89
CA LYS A 369 19.58 3.13 -12.78
C LYS A 369 20.20 3.44 -11.42
N SER A 370 19.94 4.60 -10.84
CA SER A 370 20.49 4.99 -9.51
C SER A 370 19.87 4.22 -8.34
N GLU A 371 18.73 3.57 -8.52
CA GLU A 371 18.07 2.79 -7.48
C GLU A 371 18.27 1.26 -7.63
N PHE A 372 19.05 0.84 -8.62
CA PHE A 372 19.48 -0.55 -8.75
C PHE A 372 21.00 -0.68 -8.62
N ARG A 373 21.44 -1.77 -8.00
CA ARG A 373 22.84 -2.19 -8.00
C ARG A 373 23.18 -2.93 -9.28
N ASP A 374 24.46 -2.99 -9.61
CA ASP A 374 24.96 -3.72 -10.80
C ASP A 374 24.60 -5.22 -10.78
N ASP A 375 24.44 -5.81 -9.59
CA ASP A 375 24.01 -7.20 -9.40
C ASP A 375 22.48 -7.39 -9.41
N GLY A 376 21.72 -6.34 -9.77
CA GLY A 376 20.29 -6.36 -9.98
C GLY A 376 19.44 -6.23 -8.71
N TYR A 377 20.03 -5.91 -7.55
CA TYR A 377 19.24 -5.57 -6.36
C TYR A 377 18.68 -4.15 -6.44
N PHE A 378 17.41 -4.01 -6.14
CA PHE A 378 16.73 -2.73 -5.96
C PHE A 378 16.96 -2.20 -4.54
N ILE A 379 17.31 -0.93 -4.42
CA ILE A 379 17.55 -0.22 -3.18
C ILE A 379 16.22 0.37 -2.69
N THR A 380 15.62 -0.23 -1.67
CA THR A 380 14.27 0.17 -1.22
C THR A 380 14.21 1.55 -0.57
N GLY A 381 15.35 2.04 -0.10
CA GLY A 381 15.46 3.25 0.72
C GLY A 381 14.91 3.06 2.14
N ASP A 382 14.49 1.85 2.51
CA ASP A 382 14.14 1.49 3.88
C ASP A 382 15.36 0.95 4.62
N MET A 383 15.44 1.26 5.91
CA MET A 383 16.46 0.79 6.82
C MET A 383 15.91 -0.36 7.67
N GLY A 384 16.72 -1.38 7.88
CA GLY A 384 16.31 -2.54 8.66
C GLY A 384 17.46 -3.43 9.08
N PHE A 385 17.15 -4.51 9.75
CA PHE A 385 18.09 -5.57 10.08
C PHE A 385 17.42 -6.95 10.00
N LEU A 386 18.23 -7.97 9.77
CA LEU A 386 17.82 -9.37 9.86
C LEU A 386 18.25 -9.92 11.22
N ASP A 387 17.33 -10.61 11.91
CA ASP A 387 17.67 -11.35 13.11
C ASP A 387 18.36 -12.68 12.76
N LYS A 388 18.79 -13.43 13.77
CA LYS A 388 19.44 -14.75 13.60
C LYS A 388 18.58 -15.75 12.82
N ASP A 389 17.26 -15.63 12.90
CA ASP A 389 16.28 -16.48 12.23
C ASP A 389 15.84 -15.91 10.88
N SER A 390 16.52 -14.87 10.40
CA SER A 390 16.27 -14.16 9.13
C SER A 390 14.94 -13.39 9.07
N TYR A 391 14.30 -13.07 10.19
CA TYR A 391 13.18 -12.14 10.21
C TYR A 391 13.68 -10.70 9.99
N LEU A 392 13.04 -10.01 9.06
CA LEU A 392 13.34 -8.60 8.77
C LEU A 392 12.57 -7.70 9.74
N THR A 393 13.28 -6.75 10.34
CA THR A 393 12.70 -5.62 11.08
C THR A 393 13.01 -4.33 10.35
N ILE A 394 11.98 -3.52 10.05
CA ILE A 394 12.13 -2.19 9.45
C ILE A 394 12.24 -1.17 10.57
N VAL A 395 13.31 -0.36 10.55
CA VAL A 395 13.57 0.67 11.58
C VAL A 395 13.30 2.08 11.08
N GLY A 396 13.04 2.27 9.78
CA GLY A 396 12.68 3.57 9.21
C GLY A 396 13.08 3.73 7.76
N ARG A 397 13.05 4.97 7.29
CA ARG A 397 13.54 5.37 5.96
C ARG A 397 14.95 5.92 6.07
N ASN A 398 15.80 5.61 5.10
CA ASN A 398 17.15 6.18 5.03
C ASN A 398 17.11 7.72 5.01
N LYS A 399 16.18 8.30 4.27
CA LYS A 399 15.96 9.76 4.21
C LYS A 399 15.44 10.40 5.53
N ASP A 400 14.92 9.57 6.44
CA ASP A 400 14.42 10.02 7.74
C ASP A 400 15.44 9.79 8.86
N LEU A 401 16.60 9.19 8.51
CA LEU A 401 17.73 9.05 9.41
C LEU A 401 18.18 10.43 9.88
N ILE A 402 18.29 10.60 11.18
CA ILE A 402 18.73 11.86 11.79
C ILE A 402 20.24 11.78 12.04
N ILE A 403 20.99 12.76 11.56
CA ILE A 403 22.43 12.84 11.80
C ILE A 403 22.67 13.96 12.79
N THR A 404 22.83 13.60 14.06
CA THR A 404 23.04 14.55 15.17
C THR A 404 24.43 14.40 15.77
N GLY A 405 25.23 15.45 15.70
CA GLY A 405 26.62 15.42 16.20
C GLY A 405 27.50 14.35 15.51
N GLY A 406 27.25 14.04 14.24
CA GLY A 406 27.94 13.00 13.49
C GLY A 406 27.48 11.57 13.81
N LEU A 407 26.44 11.40 14.63
CA LEU A 407 25.91 10.09 15.01
C LEU A 407 24.56 9.84 14.33
N ASN A 408 24.38 8.62 13.83
CA ASN A 408 23.15 8.17 13.21
C ASN A 408 22.09 7.83 14.27
N VAL A 409 20.93 8.45 14.17
CA VAL A 409 19.78 8.21 15.04
C VAL A 409 18.57 7.80 14.21
N TYR A 410 18.03 6.65 14.52
CA TYR A 410 16.85 6.10 13.84
C TYR A 410 15.59 6.57 14.56
N PRO A 411 14.73 7.37 13.91
CA PRO A 411 13.50 7.88 14.53
C PRO A 411 12.65 6.79 15.20
N LYS A 412 12.56 5.62 14.59
CA LYS A 412 11.72 4.51 15.09
C LYS A 412 12.20 3.94 16.44
N GLU A 413 13.50 4.00 16.75
CA GLU A 413 13.98 3.61 18.07
C GLU A 413 13.39 4.49 19.18
N ILE A 414 13.34 5.80 18.93
CA ILE A 414 12.81 6.77 19.88
C ILE A 414 11.30 6.67 19.96
N GLU A 415 10.63 6.61 18.80
CA GLU A 415 9.17 6.41 18.69
C GLU A 415 8.74 5.16 19.46
N THR A 416 9.46 4.05 19.33
CA THR A 416 9.15 2.80 20.02
C THR A 416 9.18 2.97 21.54
N VAL A 417 10.13 3.75 22.08
CA VAL A 417 10.19 4.02 23.52
C VAL A 417 9.07 4.97 23.95
N ILE A 418 8.77 6.01 23.17
CA ILE A 418 7.66 6.94 23.46
C ILE A 418 6.33 6.18 23.47
N ASP A 419 6.11 5.33 22.49
CA ASP A 419 4.87 4.57 22.29
C ASP A 419 4.63 3.53 23.40
N THR A 420 5.59 3.26 24.30
CA THR A 420 5.38 2.44 25.50
C THR A 420 4.57 3.14 26.60
N ASP A 421 4.47 4.48 26.56
CA ASP A 421 3.61 5.20 27.52
C ASP A 421 2.13 4.98 27.16
N SER A 422 1.38 4.43 28.11
CA SER A 422 -0.04 4.10 27.91
C SER A 422 -0.94 5.29 27.57
N LYS A 423 -0.45 6.52 27.78
CA LYS A 423 -1.15 7.77 27.46
C LYS A 423 -0.86 8.28 26.06
N VAL A 424 0.13 7.71 25.37
CA VAL A 424 0.48 8.05 23.98
C VAL A 424 -0.44 7.28 23.03
N GLU A 425 -1.06 8.00 22.11
CA GLU A 425 -1.80 7.38 20.99
C GLU A 425 -0.82 6.99 19.87
N GLU A 426 0.05 7.92 19.50
CA GLU A 426 1.09 7.74 18.50
C GLU A 426 2.19 8.80 18.61
N SER A 427 3.35 8.52 18.04
CA SER A 427 4.45 9.48 17.98
C SER A 427 5.12 9.51 16.61
N ALA A 428 5.75 10.63 16.30
CA ALA A 428 6.66 10.79 15.18
C ALA A 428 7.91 11.54 15.64
N VAL A 429 9.08 11.07 15.20
CA VAL A 429 10.36 11.71 15.50
C VAL A 429 11.02 12.17 14.21
N ILE A 430 11.50 13.41 14.21
CA ILE A 430 12.15 14.07 13.07
C ILE A 430 13.46 14.70 13.46
N GLY A 431 14.37 14.84 12.49
CA GLY A 431 15.52 15.72 12.55
C GLY A 431 15.18 17.07 11.91
N VAL A 432 15.55 18.15 12.57
CA VAL A 432 15.46 19.50 12.01
C VAL A 432 16.81 20.20 12.21
N SER A 433 17.11 21.19 11.37
CA SER A 433 18.39 21.88 11.38
C SER A 433 18.76 22.42 12.76
N HIS A 434 19.98 22.13 13.24
CA HIS A 434 20.49 22.56 14.51
C HIS A 434 21.90 23.17 14.35
N PRO A 435 22.18 24.37 14.90
CA PRO A 435 23.42 25.10 14.64
C PRO A 435 24.69 24.35 15.08
N ASP A 436 24.62 23.54 16.16
CA ASP A 436 25.80 22.87 16.72
C ASP A 436 25.88 21.39 16.35
N PHE A 437 24.76 20.75 16.06
CA PHE A 437 24.70 19.28 15.88
C PHE A 437 24.41 18.84 14.45
N GLY A 438 24.23 19.77 13.52
CA GLY A 438 23.72 19.49 12.18
C GLY A 438 22.20 19.29 12.21
N GLU A 439 21.72 18.26 12.87
CA GLU A 439 20.29 18.06 13.15
C GLU A 439 20.02 17.93 14.65
N GLY A 440 18.91 18.51 15.09
CA GLY A 440 18.35 18.34 16.44
C GLY A 440 17.13 17.40 16.36
N ILE A 441 17.03 16.52 17.34
CA ILE A 441 15.93 15.55 17.42
C ILE A 441 14.71 16.23 18.03
N VAL A 442 13.58 16.15 17.32
CA VAL A 442 12.27 16.65 17.77
C VAL A 442 11.29 15.48 17.80
N ALA A 443 10.63 15.27 18.94
CA ALA A 443 9.54 14.32 19.07
C ALA A 443 8.20 15.03 19.02
N ILE A 444 7.28 14.53 18.23
CA ILE A 444 5.91 15.01 18.08
C ILE A 444 4.97 13.88 18.52
N ILE A 445 4.09 14.16 19.49
CA ILE A 445 3.30 13.15 20.17
C ILE A 445 1.83 13.52 20.12
N VAL A 446 0.98 12.53 19.90
CA VAL A 446 -0.46 12.62 20.03
C VAL A 446 -0.88 11.90 21.31
N GLU A 447 -1.61 12.59 22.19
CA GLU A 447 -2.12 12.01 23.42
C GLU A 447 -3.40 11.21 23.18
N LYS A 448 -3.57 10.09 23.88
CA LYS A 448 -4.86 9.38 23.92
C LYS A 448 -5.95 10.29 24.49
N LYS A 449 -7.15 10.20 23.93
CA LYS A 449 -8.30 11.02 24.33
C LYS A 449 -8.55 10.93 25.84
N GLY A 450 -8.54 12.09 26.50
CA GLY A 450 -8.79 12.20 27.96
C GLY A 450 -7.55 11.94 28.83
N HIS A 451 -6.38 11.74 28.22
CA HIS A 451 -5.11 11.57 28.94
C HIS A 451 -4.20 12.76 28.72
N LYS A 452 -3.26 12.94 29.64
CA LYS A 452 -2.17 13.91 29.52
C LYS A 452 -0.85 13.26 29.88
N ILE A 453 0.16 13.47 29.04
CA ILE A 453 1.49 12.94 29.23
C ILE A 453 2.22 13.78 30.29
N ASP A 454 2.85 13.10 31.22
CA ASP A 454 3.78 13.75 32.14
C ASP A 454 5.17 13.80 31.49
N HIS A 455 5.57 15.01 31.08
CA HIS A 455 6.86 15.23 30.41
C HIS A 455 8.07 14.76 31.24
N LYS A 456 7.99 14.82 32.59
CA LYS A 456 9.09 14.37 33.45
C LYS A 456 9.19 12.85 33.44
N VAL A 457 8.07 12.16 33.51
CA VAL A 457 8.01 10.69 33.46
C VAL A 457 8.46 10.19 32.09
N LEU A 458 7.98 10.80 31.04
CA LEU A 458 8.38 10.45 29.67
C LEU A 458 9.90 10.66 29.46
N HIS A 459 10.42 11.81 29.90
CA HIS A 459 11.86 12.09 29.80
C HIS A 459 12.71 11.08 30.59
N ALA A 460 12.30 10.72 31.78
CA ALA A 460 12.97 9.70 32.58
C ALA A 460 12.93 8.33 31.90
N THR A 461 11.82 7.97 31.26
CA THR A 461 11.66 6.73 30.49
C THR A 461 12.62 6.73 29.28
N LEU A 462 12.69 7.85 28.56
CA LEU A 462 13.61 7.98 27.42
C LEU A 462 15.08 7.88 27.88
N GLN A 463 15.47 8.55 28.95
CA GLN A 463 16.82 8.48 29.50
C GLN A 463 17.21 7.07 29.96
N LYS A 464 16.27 6.31 30.49
CA LYS A 464 16.51 4.93 30.94
C LYS A 464 16.76 3.97 29.78
N ASN A 465 16.12 4.22 28.64
CA ASN A 465 16.08 3.26 27.53
C ASN A 465 16.94 3.66 26.33
N LEU A 466 17.39 4.92 26.25
CA LEU A 466 18.12 5.46 25.11
C LEU A 466 19.42 6.13 25.52
N ALA A 467 20.42 6.01 24.67
CA ALA A 467 21.67 6.75 24.82
C ALA A 467 21.40 8.28 24.76
N THR A 468 22.18 9.08 25.49
CA THR A 468 21.96 10.52 25.63
C THR A 468 21.86 11.27 24.30
N PHE A 469 22.63 10.88 23.28
CA PHE A 469 22.63 11.54 21.99
C PHE A 469 21.32 11.26 21.18
N LYS A 470 20.54 10.23 21.55
CA LYS A 470 19.24 9.87 20.95
C LYS A 470 18.08 10.61 21.61
N LEU A 471 18.30 11.31 22.71
CA LEU A 471 17.21 11.98 23.44
C LEU A 471 16.67 13.16 22.62
N PRO A 472 15.33 13.27 22.47
CA PRO A 472 14.72 14.43 21.85
C PRO A 472 15.10 15.71 22.59
N LYS A 473 15.56 16.72 21.85
CA LYS A 473 15.86 18.05 22.40
C LYS A 473 14.59 18.87 22.62
N LYS A 474 13.54 18.54 21.89
CA LYS A 474 12.20 19.13 21.99
C LYS A 474 11.13 18.06 21.87
N ILE A 475 10.04 18.26 22.61
CA ILE A 475 8.85 17.41 22.58
C ILE A 475 7.64 18.32 22.41
N HIS A 476 6.85 18.07 21.35
CA HIS A 476 5.62 18.77 21.06
C HIS A 476 4.42 17.83 21.17
N ILE A 477 3.34 18.33 21.76
CA ILE A 477 2.05 17.63 21.81
C ILE A 477 1.12 18.27 20.78
N ILE A 478 0.57 17.47 19.88
CA ILE A 478 -0.38 17.94 18.85
C ILE A 478 -1.64 17.07 18.86
N LYS A 479 -2.69 17.55 18.19
CA LYS A 479 -3.98 16.84 18.14
C LYS A 479 -3.94 15.62 17.24
N GLU A 480 -3.21 15.71 16.11
CA GLU A 480 -3.11 14.63 15.11
C GLU A 480 -1.83 14.80 14.29
N LEU A 481 -1.23 13.70 13.87
CA LEU A 481 -0.10 13.72 12.95
C LEU A 481 -0.58 13.92 11.50
N PRO A 482 0.12 14.76 10.70
CA PRO A 482 -0.22 14.91 9.28
C PRO A 482 -0.03 13.59 8.55
N ARG A 483 -1.03 13.20 7.76
CA ARG A 483 -1.04 11.96 7.01
C ARG A 483 -1.34 12.19 5.55
N ASN A 484 -0.78 11.35 4.71
CA ASN A 484 -1.20 11.27 3.32
C ASN A 484 -2.51 10.49 3.20
N THR A 485 -3.05 10.43 1.98
CA THR A 485 -4.30 9.72 1.66
C THR A 485 -4.26 8.21 1.95
N MET A 486 -3.05 7.65 2.16
CA MET A 486 -2.81 6.25 2.55
C MET A 486 -2.70 6.07 4.07
N GLY A 487 -2.93 7.12 4.85
CA GLY A 487 -2.78 7.08 6.30
C GLY A 487 -1.33 7.08 6.81
N LYS A 488 -0.33 7.24 5.93
CA LYS A 488 1.08 7.32 6.33
C LYS A 488 1.43 8.70 6.87
N VAL A 489 2.11 8.75 8.02
CA VAL A 489 2.61 10.00 8.61
C VAL A 489 3.56 10.70 7.64
N GLN A 490 3.31 11.98 7.41
CA GLN A 490 4.11 12.84 6.53
C GLN A 490 5.19 13.58 7.34
N LYS A 491 6.34 12.92 7.58
CA LYS A 491 7.45 13.51 8.33
C LYS A 491 8.06 14.74 7.65
N ASN A 492 7.96 14.85 6.32
CA ASN A 492 8.35 16.07 5.61
C ASN A 492 7.52 17.27 6.04
N VAL A 493 6.19 17.14 6.13
CA VAL A 493 5.31 18.20 6.63
C VAL A 493 5.67 18.60 8.06
N LEU A 494 5.98 17.62 8.91
CA LEU A 494 6.43 17.91 10.28
C LEU A 494 7.79 18.65 10.30
N ARG A 495 8.73 18.28 9.41
CA ARG A 495 10.01 19.01 9.29
C ARG A 495 9.79 20.46 8.89
N ASP A 496 8.91 20.69 7.91
CA ASP A 496 8.57 22.04 7.46
C ASP A 496 7.91 22.86 8.59
N MET A 497 7.01 22.23 9.39
CA MET A 497 6.35 22.88 10.54
C MET A 497 7.32 23.30 11.64
N TYR A 498 8.40 22.56 11.84
CA TYR A 498 9.36 22.77 12.93
C TYR A 498 10.76 23.18 12.43
N GLU A 499 10.87 23.62 11.17
CA GLU A 499 12.17 23.97 10.55
C GLU A 499 13.00 24.96 11.37
N ASP A 500 12.34 25.92 12.02
CA ASP A 500 12.95 27.01 12.78
C ASP A 500 13.15 26.68 14.28
N GLU A 501 12.85 25.46 14.74
CA GLU A 501 12.81 25.07 16.16
C GLU A 501 14.11 25.39 16.93
N PHE A 502 15.25 25.26 16.25
CA PHE A 502 16.58 25.52 16.85
C PHE A 502 17.27 26.74 16.27
N ARG A 503 16.65 27.52 15.38
CA ARG A 503 17.22 28.79 14.93
C ARG A 503 17.26 29.77 16.08
N LYS A 504 18.46 30.28 16.40
CA LYS A 504 18.58 31.39 17.35
C LYS A 504 17.86 32.60 16.74
N ILE A 505 16.75 33.04 17.32
CA ILE A 505 16.19 34.35 17.05
C ILE A 505 17.24 35.33 17.59
N ASN A 506 18.07 35.89 16.72
CA ASN A 506 18.91 37.02 17.08
C ASN A 506 17.96 38.18 17.45
N LYS A 507 17.73 38.33 18.77
CA LYS A 507 17.14 39.54 19.32
C LYS A 507 18.22 40.58 19.52
#